data_5ff618b09cc098858368a14a9f6dd659
#
_entry.id   5ff618b09cc098858368a14a9f6dd659
#
_cell.length_a   1.000
_cell.length_b   1.000
_cell.length_c   1.000
_cell.angle_alpha   90.00
_cell.angle_beta   90.00
_cell.angle_gamma   90.00
#
_symmetry.space_group_name_H-M   'P 1'
#
loop_
_entity.id
_entity.type
_entity.pdbx_description
1 polymer ?
#
loop_
_entity_poly.entity_id
_entity_poly.type
_entity_poly.pdbx_seq_one_letter_code
_entity_poly.pdbx_strand_id
1 'polypeptide(L)'
;MSQRENVNPIREQNHRKNSRRYQKRAAARRRRNTIFIMEIVLLLILAVVLFFVSKLSKIEKTKLDMDKIEVNEDISQESRKIMKGYQTIAMFGLDNRSNGNLSQGRSDVIMLANINNDTKEVKLVSVYRDTYLDTGDGIFQKCNAAYAKGGPEQAISMLNVNLDLNITDYVTVDFNSIIECVDLLGGVDMEITDDEASLMTGYIRELNELTGNKAENLTQGGTYTLNGVQACAYARIRYGGGDDYRRTERQRTVLTAMVKKAQQSDLTTVNKLINEVCGDI
;
A
#
# COMPACT_ATOMS: atom_id res chain seq x y z
N MET A 1 42.73 18.79 78.84
CA MET A 1 43.48 19.61 77.85
C MET A 1 43.04 19.25 76.45
N SER A 2 42.22 20.14 75.87
CA SER A 2 41.69 19.95 74.50
C SER A 2 42.63 20.65 73.54
N GLN A 3 43.32 19.90 72.65
CA GLN A 3 44.08 20.47 71.55
C GLN A 3 43.08 20.94 70.47
N ARG A 4 42.90 22.25 70.32
CA ARG A 4 42.24 22.84 69.14
C ARG A 4 43.28 22.80 68.02
N GLU A 5 43.01 21.91 67.02
CA GLU A 5 43.75 21.95 65.79
C GLU A 5 43.56 23.32 65.11
N ASN A 6 44.68 24.01 64.96
CA ASN A 6 44.69 25.30 64.28
C ASN A 6 44.68 25.13 62.78
N VAL A 7 43.46 25.01 62.21
CA VAL A 7 43.28 24.84 60.77
C VAL A 7 43.66 26.16 60.10
N ASN A 8 44.68 26.13 59.24
CA ASN A 8 45.18 27.28 58.51
C ASN A 8 44.12 27.80 57.54
N PRO A 9 43.58 29.01 57.76
CA PRO A 9 42.44 29.54 56.95
C PRO A 9 42.72 29.71 55.45
N ILE A 10 43.99 29.87 55.09
CA ILE A 10 44.44 29.96 53.70
C ILE A 10 44.28 28.61 52.97
N ARG A 11 44.54 27.50 53.69
CA ARG A 11 44.43 26.14 53.15
C ARG A 11 42.95 25.76 52.89
N GLU A 12 42.04 26.20 53.72
CA GLU A 12 40.61 25.99 53.62
C GLU A 12 39.98 26.81 52.45
N GLN A 13 40.44 28.08 52.32
CA GLN A 13 39.99 28.91 51.16
C GLN A 13 40.46 28.36 49.82
N ASN A 14 41.65 27.82 49.71
CA ASN A 14 42.22 27.21 48.55
C ASN A 14 41.45 25.91 48.19
N HIS A 15 41.10 25.13 49.22
CA HIS A 15 40.31 23.91 49.04
C HIS A 15 38.86 24.22 48.49
N ARG A 16 38.24 25.27 49.07
CA ARG A 16 36.90 25.74 48.61
C ARG A 16 36.93 26.32 47.17
N LYS A 17 37.98 27.06 46.80
CA LYS A 17 38.17 27.58 45.42
C LYS A 17 38.39 26.46 44.41
N ASN A 18 39.17 25.45 44.74
CA ASN A 18 39.43 24.30 43.88
C ASN A 18 38.19 23.43 43.72
N SER A 19 37.43 23.19 44.78
CA SER A 19 36.14 22.46 44.72
C SER A 19 35.11 23.16 43.82
N ARG A 20 34.97 24.51 43.97
CA ARG A 20 34.07 25.30 43.11
C ARG A 20 34.52 25.28 41.62
N ARG A 21 35.80 25.30 41.33
CA ARG A 21 36.34 25.18 39.96
C ARG A 21 36.06 23.79 39.37
N TYR A 22 36.21 22.74 40.18
CA TYR A 22 35.93 21.36 39.79
C TYR A 22 34.44 21.16 39.47
N GLN A 23 33.55 21.67 40.35
CA GLN A 23 32.10 21.62 40.14
C GLN A 23 31.68 22.38 38.89
N LYS A 24 32.22 23.59 38.62
CA LYS A 24 31.94 24.35 37.39
C LYS A 24 32.41 23.60 36.14
N ARG A 25 33.58 22.95 36.17
CA ARG A 25 34.10 22.15 35.06
C ARG A 25 33.26 20.90 34.84
N ALA A 26 32.80 20.20 35.86
CA ALA A 26 31.92 19.06 35.79
C ALA A 26 30.54 19.44 35.25
N ALA A 27 29.96 20.55 35.68
CA ALA A 27 28.68 21.06 35.14
C ALA A 27 28.78 21.46 33.66
N ALA A 28 29.87 22.14 33.27
CA ALA A 28 30.14 22.49 31.89
C ALA A 28 30.31 21.24 30.99
N ARG A 29 30.98 20.19 31.51
CA ARG A 29 31.14 18.92 30.79
C ARG A 29 29.81 18.17 30.63
N ARG A 30 28.97 18.14 31.68
CA ARG A 30 27.63 17.58 31.63
C ARG A 30 26.78 18.30 30.60
N ARG A 31 26.73 19.64 30.63
CA ARG A 31 25.97 20.45 29.67
C ARG A 31 26.43 20.21 28.23
N ARG A 32 27.75 20.12 27.98
CA ARG A 32 28.29 19.79 26.64
C ARG A 32 27.88 18.39 26.20
N ASN A 33 27.94 17.40 27.07
CA ASN A 33 27.51 16.05 26.76
C ASN A 33 25.97 15.98 26.47
N THR A 34 25.14 16.72 27.23
CA THR A 34 23.73 16.80 27.01
C THR A 34 23.40 17.43 25.63
N ILE A 35 24.08 18.53 25.27
CA ILE A 35 23.96 19.16 23.97
C ILE A 35 24.35 18.18 22.85
N PHE A 36 25.48 17.50 23.00
CA PHE A 36 25.95 16.52 22.02
C PHE A 36 24.99 15.33 21.86
N ILE A 37 24.37 14.84 22.94
CA ILE A 37 23.33 13.81 22.87
C ILE A 37 22.10 14.34 22.15
N MET A 38 21.66 15.57 22.42
CA MET A 38 20.55 16.19 21.72
C MET A 38 20.81 16.35 20.21
N GLU A 39 22.03 16.74 19.83
CA GLU A 39 22.44 16.82 18.41
C GLU A 39 22.38 15.45 17.74
N ILE A 40 22.87 14.40 18.39
CA ILE A 40 22.78 13.02 17.84
C ILE A 40 21.32 12.59 17.66
N VAL A 41 20.46 12.83 18.66
CA VAL A 41 19.04 12.49 18.59
C VAL A 41 18.36 13.26 17.46
N LEU A 42 18.66 14.55 17.29
CA LEU A 42 18.14 15.37 16.22
C LEU A 42 18.57 14.85 14.83
N LEU A 43 19.86 14.47 14.69
CA LEU A 43 20.37 13.88 13.45
C LEU A 43 19.70 12.54 13.13
N LEU A 44 19.45 11.70 14.16
CA LEU A 44 18.71 10.45 13.97
C LEU A 44 17.27 10.69 13.50
N ILE A 45 16.58 11.65 14.12
CA ILE A 45 15.22 12.03 13.69
C ILE A 45 15.25 12.54 12.25
N LEU A 46 16.19 13.40 11.90
CA LEU A 46 16.35 13.92 10.55
C LEU A 46 16.64 12.79 9.53
N ALA A 47 17.51 11.83 9.89
CA ALA A 47 17.80 10.68 9.05
C ALA A 47 16.55 9.80 8.81
N VAL A 48 15.73 9.58 9.85
CA VAL A 48 14.44 8.86 9.74
C VAL A 48 13.48 9.62 8.83
N VAL A 49 13.34 10.94 9.01
CA VAL A 49 12.47 11.75 8.16
C VAL A 49 12.94 11.71 6.69
N LEU A 50 14.23 11.88 6.44
CA LEU A 50 14.80 11.81 5.09
C LEU A 50 14.62 10.44 4.46
N PHE A 51 14.74 9.36 5.27
CA PHE A 51 14.46 8.00 4.82
C PHE A 51 13.01 7.87 4.34
N PHE A 52 12.02 8.32 5.15
CA PHE A 52 10.61 8.26 4.74
C PHE A 52 10.31 9.16 3.53
N VAL A 53 10.86 10.37 3.47
CA VAL A 53 10.70 11.28 2.31
C VAL A 53 11.28 10.65 1.05
N SER A 54 12.47 10.05 1.13
CA SER A 54 13.10 9.35 -0.01
C SER A 54 12.28 8.15 -0.49
N LYS A 55 11.54 7.48 0.41
CA LYS A 55 10.67 6.36 0.03
C LYS A 55 9.38 6.82 -0.63
N LEU A 56 8.75 7.86 -0.09
CA LEU A 56 7.55 8.45 -0.68
C LEU A 56 7.81 9.07 -2.06
N SER A 57 9.05 9.52 -2.33
CA SER A 57 9.43 10.07 -3.63
C SER A 57 9.67 9.01 -4.72
N LYS A 58 9.78 7.73 -4.34
CA LYS A 58 9.95 6.62 -5.30
C LYS A 58 8.62 6.08 -5.85
N ILE A 59 7.50 6.43 -5.23
CA ILE A 59 6.18 6.14 -5.80
C ILE A 59 6.02 7.04 -7.01
N GLU A 60 6.06 6.48 -8.22
CA GLU A 60 5.72 7.22 -9.43
C GLU A 60 4.27 7.68 -9.32
N LYS A 61 4.12 8.95 -8.97
CA LYS A 61 2.82 9.60 -9.01
C LYS A 61 2.58 10.01 -10.45
N THR A 62 1.93 9.17 -11.22
CA THR A 62 1.32 9.61 -12.47
C THR A 62 0.32 10.70 -12.10
N LYS A 63 0.60 11.95 -12.50
CA LYS A 63 -0.29 13.06 -12.22
C LYS A 63 -1.55 12.87 -13.04
N LEU A 64 -2.66 12.56 -12.36
CA LEU A 64 -3.96 12.65 -12.98
C LEU A 64 -4.20 14.07 -13.47
N ASP A 65 -4.69 14.20 -14.67
CA ASP A 65 -5.21 15.45 -15.20
C ASP A 65 -6.60 15.68 -14.58
N MET A 66 -6.61 16.41 -13.45
CA MET A 66 -7.85 16.66 -12.70
C MET A 66 -8.91 17.39 -13.51
N ASP A 67 -8.52 18.11 -14.57
CA ASP A 67 -9.45 18.80 -15.46
C ASP A 67 -10.23 17.83 -16.37
N LYS A 68 -9.75 16.58 -16.49
CA LYS A 68 -10.40 15.50 -17.24
C LYS A 68 -11.26 14.60 -16.36
N ILE A 69 -11.21 14.75 -15.04
CA ILE A 69 -12.00 13.92 -14.13
C ILE A 69 -13.34 14.58 -13.86
N GLU A 70 -14.37 13.94 -14.37
CA GLU A 70 -15.75 14.38 -14.16
C GLU A 70 -16.29 13.83 -12.82
N VAL A 71 -17.13 14.63 -12.18
CA VAL A 71 -17.86 14.27 -10.95
C VAL A 71 -19.31 14.67 -11.16
N ASN A 72 -20.25 13.86 -10.66
CA ASN A 72 -21.67 14.22 -10.74
C ASN A 72 -21.92 15.55 -9.99
N GLU A 73 -22.43 16.55 -10.69
CA GLU A 73 -22.76 17.87 -10.12
C GLU A 73 -23.95 17.83 -9.16
N ASP A 74 -24.85 16.86 -9.35
CA ASP A 74 -26.09 16.71 -8.58
C ASP A 74 -25.90 16.03 -7.21
N ILE A 75 -24.63 15.68 -6.82
CA ILE A 75 -24.35 15.11 -5.52
C ILE A 75 -24.80 16.07 -4.40
N SER A 76 -25.67 15.58 -3.52
CA SER A 76 -26.21 16.36 -2.40
C SER A 76 -25.11 16.93 -1.49
N GLN A 77 -25.39 18.07 -0.85
CA GLN A 77 -24.44 18.65 0.11
C GLN A 77 -24.17 17.72 1.31
N GLU A 78 -25.18 16.93 1.71
CA GLU A 78 -25.04 15.94 2.78
C GLU A 78 -24.08 14.83 2.38
N SER A 79 -24.24 14.25 1.18
CA SER A 79 -23.32 13.23 0.64
C SER A 79 -21.90 13.77 0.52
N ARG A 80 -21.73 15.00 0.02
CA ARG A 80 -20.41 15.66 -0.06
C ARG A 80 -19.77 15.83 1.32
N LYS A 81 -20.57 16.12 2.37
CA LYS A 81 -20.08 16.22 3.74
C LYS A 81 -19.65 14.88 4.30
N ILE A 82 -20.42 13.81 4.03
CA ILE A 82 -20.07 12.43 4.43
C ILE A 82 -18.78 12.00 3.76
N MET A 83 -18.64 12.22 2.45
CA MET A 83 -17.46 11.82 1.68
C MET A 83 -16.16 12.44 2.21
N LYS A 84 -16.20 13.65 2.80
CA LYS A 84 -15.01 14.27 3.43
C LYS A 84 -14.42 13.45 4.59
N GLY A 85 -15.21 12.59 5.22
CA GLY A 85 -14.78 11.68 6.28
C GLY A 85 -14.07 10.42 5.75
N TYR A 86 -13.98 10.27 4.42
CA TYR A 86 -13.42 9.07 3.77
C TYR A 86 -12.44 9.46 2.67
N GLN A 87 -11.46 8.59 2.44
CA GLN A 87 -10.65 8.59 1.23
C GLN A 87 -11.05 7.37 0.40
N THR A 88 -11.43 7.59 -0.85
CA THR A 88 -11.78 6.51 -1.78
C THR A 88 -10.70 6.40 -2.85
N ILE A 89 -10.10 5.21 -2.97
CA ILE A 89 -9.06 4.91 -3.96
C ILE A 89 -9.64 3.92 -4.95
N ALA A 90 -9.56 4.22 -6.25
CA ALA A 90 -9.89 3.28 -7.30
C ALA A 90 -8.73 2.32 -7.56
N MET A 91 -9.01 1.03 -7.63
CA MET A 91 -8.03 0.00 -7.94
C MET A 91 -8.43 -0.70 -9.24
N PHE A 92 -7.55 -0.63 -10.23
CA PHE A 92 -7.75 -1.25 -11.54
C PHE A 92 -6.76 -2.38 -11.75
N GLY A 93 -7.28 -3.58 -12.08
CA GLY A 93 -6.47 -4.69 -12.53
C GLY A 93 -6.64 -4.86 -14.04
N LEU A 94 -5.53 -4.68 -14.76
CA LEU A 94 -5.54 -4.78 -16.22
C LEU A 94 -5.22 -6.21 -16.67
N ASP A 95 -6.01 -6.75 -17.60
CA ASP A 95 -5.60 -7.91 -18.39
C ASP A 95 -4.67 -7.42 -19.50
N ASN A 96 -3.45 -7.11 -19.11
CA ASN A 96 -2.43 -6.61 -20.02
C ASN A 96 -1.45 -7.70 -20.39
N ARG A 97 -1.53 -8.17 -21.65
CA ARG A 97 -0.59 -9.13 -22.24
C ARG A 97 0.59 -8.44 -22.93
N SER A 98 0.69 -7.12 -22.82
CA SER A 98 1.68 -6.29 -23.54
C SER A 98 2.85 -5.84 -22.66
N ASN A 99 3.32 -6.66 -21.71
CA ASN A 99 4.51 -6.43 -20.88
C ASN A 99 4.60 -5.01 -20.28
N GLY A 100 3.81 -4.74 -19.24
CA GLY A 100 4.03 -3.58 -18.35
C GLY A 100 3.47 -2.24 -18.85
N ASN A 101 2.80 -2.17 -19.99
CA ASN A 101 2.14 -0.92 -20.40
C ASN A 101 0.80 -0.75 -19.68
N LEU A 102 0.81 -0.05 -18.55
CA LEU A 102 -0.39 0.22 -17.74
C LEU A 102 -1.25 1.38 -18.28
N SER A 103 -0.86 2.02 -19.38
CA SER A 103 -1.61 3.15 -19.95
C SER A 103 -2.83 2.72 -20.75
N GLN A 104 -2.90 1.45 -21.18
CA GLN A 104 -3.95 0.93 -22.05
C GLN A 104 -4.33 -0.52 -21.68
N GLY A 105 -5.59 -0.86 -21.86
CA GLY A 105 -6.10 -2.19 -21.57
C GLY A 105 -7.49 -2.13 -20.95
N ARG A 106 -8.18 -3.28 -20.91
CA ARG A 106 -9.45 -3.36 -20.19
C ARG A 106 -9.19 -3.62 -18.71
N SER A 107 -9.85 -2.86 -17.85
CA SER A 107 -9.84 -3.11 -16.42
C SER A 107 -10.76 -4.28 -16.06
N ASP A 108 -10.21 -5.48 -16.05
CA ASP A 108 -10.96 -6.69 -15.72
C ASP A 108 -11.23 -6.84 -14.21
N VAL A 109 -10.53 -6.09 -13.40
CA VAL A 109 -10.77 -5.88 -11.97
C VAL A 109 -11.02 -4.39 -11.75
N ILE A 110 -12.14 -4.05 -11.12
CA ILE A 110 -12.47 -2.70 -10.69
C ILE A 110 -12.90 -2.79 -9.23
N MET A 111 -12.12 -2.22 -8.33
CA MET A 111 -12.42 -2.19 -6.90
C MET A 111 -12.26 -0.78 -6.35
N LEU A 112 -13.02 -0.49 -5.31
CA LEU A 112 -12.91 0.75 -4.54
C LEU A 112 -12.47 0.39 -3.13
N ALA A 113 -11.39 0.98 -2.68
CA ALA A 113 -10.98 0.97 -1.28
C ALA A 113 -11.47 2.26 -0.64
N ASN A 114 -12.49 2.16 0.20
CA ASN A 114 -13.03 3.30 0.94
C ASN A 114 -12.49 3.28 2.37
N ILE A 115 -11.67 4.25 2.72
CA ILE A 115 -10.92 4.35 3.97
C ILE A 115 -11.56 5.42 4.84
N ASN A 116 -12.03 5.03 6.02
CA ASN A 116 -12.50 6.00 7.01
C ASN A 116 -11.30 6.77 7.60
N ASN A 117 -11.35 8.10 7.54
CA ASN A 117 -10.24 8.96 7.97
C ASN A 117 -9.98 8.91 9.49
N ASP A 118 -11.01 8.63 10.29
CA ASP A 118 -10.93 8.60 11.75
C ASP A 118 -10.58 7.20 12.26
N THR A 119 -11.36 6.19 11.87
CA THR A 119 -11.22 4.81 12.39
C THR A 119 -10.17 3.99 11.65
N LYS A 120 -9.74 4.43 10.46
CA LYS A 120 -8.86 3.68 9.55
C LYS A 120 -9.47 2.36 9.06
N GLU A 121 -10.75 2.15 9.24
CA GLU A 121 -11.48 1.03 8.66
C GLU A 121 -11.45 1.13 7.13
N VAL A 122 -11.18 0.03 6.47
CA VAL A 122 -11.17 -0.07 5.01
C VAL A 122 -12.31 -0.96 4.54
N LYS A 123 -13.17 -0.42 3.67
CA LYS A 123 -14.23 -1.18 2.98
C LYS A 123 -13.85 -1.38 1.53
N LEU A 124 -13.86 -2.64 1.09
CA LEU A 124 -13.61 -3.01 -0.31
C LEU A 124 -14.94 -3.24 -1.02
N VAL A 125 -15.16 -2.49 -2.08
CA VAL A 125 -16.33 -2.62 -2.96
C VAL A 125 -15.85 -3.00 -4.35
N SER A 126 -16.41 -4.07 -4.94
CA SER A 126 -16.08 -4.46 -6.31
C SER A 126 -17.17 -3.98 -7.25
N VAL A 127 -16.78 -3.38 -8.36
CA VAL A 127 -17.63 -3.06 -9.48
C VAL A 127 -17.47 -4.17 -10.55
N TYR A 128 -18.56 -4.85 -10.91
CA TYR A 128 -18.47 -5.91 -11.92
C TYR A 128 -18.11 -5.31 -13.27
N ARG A 129 -17.08 -5.85 -13.90
CA ARG A 129 -16.52 -5.34 -15.16
C ARG A 129 -17.56 -5.23 -16.30
N ASP A 130 -18.61 -6.08 -16.26
CA ASP A 130 -19.66 -6.13 -17.25
C ASP A 130 -20.88 -5.26 -16.90
N THR A 131 -20.81 -4.50 -15.77
CA THR A 131 -21.85 -3.52 -15.42
C THR A 131 -21.99 -2.50 -16.54
N TYR A 132 -23.23 -2.25 -16.95
CA TYR A 132 -23.56 -1.35 -18.05
C TYR A 132 -23.70 0.08 -17.51
N LEU A 133 -22.70 0.91 -17.78
CA LEU A 133 -22.60 2.28 -17.27
C LEU A 133 -22.31 3.24 -18.43
N ASP A 134 -22.60 4.53 -18.20
CA ASP A 134 -22.01 5.59 -19.02
C ASP A 134 -20.51 5.61 -18.78
N THR A 135 -19.71 5.43 -19.82
CA THR A 135 -18.25 5.40 -19.72
C THR A 135 -17.61 6.79 -19.71
N GLY A 136 -18.39 7.83 -19.44
CA GLY A 136 -17.92 9.22 -19.32
C GLY A 136 -17.88 9.98 -20.65
N ASP A 137 -18.49 9.44 -21.68
CA ASP A 137 -18.57 10.02 -23.03
C ASP A 137 -20.01 10.02 -23.59
N GLY A 138 -21.00 9.81 -22.72
CA GLY A 138 -22.42 9.64 -23.08
C GLY A 138 -22.73 8.29 -23.73
N ILE A 139 -21.77 7.38 -23.79
CA ILE A 139 -21.93 6.05 -24.38
C ILE A 139 -22.04 5.00 -23.31
N PHE A 140 -23.21 4.38 -23.20
CA PHE A 140 -23.44 3.27 -22.28
C PHE A 140 -22.86 1.96 -22.82
N GLN A 141 -21.99 1.33 -22.04
CA GLN A 141 -21.40 0.03 -22.35
C GLN A 141 -20.84 -0.65 -21.08
N LYS A 142 -20.15 -1.79 -21.22
CA LYS A 142 -19.48 -2.45 -20.10
C LYS A 142 -18.44 -1.53 -19.48
N CYS A 143 -18.47 -1.34 -18.17
CA CYS A 143 -17.63 -0.37 -17.47
C CYS A 143 -16.12 -0.63 -17.63
N ASN A 144 -15.71 -1.88 -17.88
CA ASN A 144 -14.29 -2.21 -18.12
C ASN A 144 -13.70 -1.60 -19.41
N ALA A 145 -14.56 -1.08 -20.30
CA ALA A 145 -14.12 -0.41 -21.52
C ALA A 145 -13.63 1.02 -21.28
N ALA A 146 -14.04 1.66 -20.19
CA ALA A 146 -13.66 3.04 -19.90
C ALA A 146 -12.14 3.22 -19.81
N TYR A 147 -11.45 2.31 -19.11
CA TYR A 147 -9.99 2.35 -18.99
C TYR A 147 -9.29 2.19 -20.36
N ALA A 148 -9.79 1.30 -21.21
CA ALA A 148 -9.22 1.11 -22.55
C ALA A 148 -9.41 2.31 -23.48
N LYS A 149 -10.41 3.16 -23.22
CA LYS A 149 -10.73 4.34 -24.04
C LYS A 149 -9.88 5.56 -23.67
N GLY A 150 -9.78 5.87 -22.38
CA GLY A 150 -9.15 7.10 -21.92
C GLY A 150 -8.33 6.93 -20.63
N GLY A 151 -7.84 5.71 -20.38
CA GLY A 151 -6.95 5.45 -19.23
C GLY A 151 -7.66 5.58 -17.88
N PRO A 152 -6.87 5.85 -16.83
CA PRO A 152 -7.38 5.97 -15.48
C PRO A 152 -8.34 7.15 -15.31
N GLU A 153 -8.11 8.28 -15.97
CA GLU A 153 -8.98 9.45 -15.90
C GLU A 153 -10.40 9.13 -16.35
N GLN A 154 -10.54 8.46 -17.49
CA GLN A 154 -11.84 8.06 -18.03
C GLN A 154 -12.54 7.03 -17.13
N ALA A 155 -11.78 6.07 -16.60
CA ALA A 155 -12.31 5.05 -15.68
C ALA A 155 -12.76 5.66 -14.36
N ILE A 156 -12.03 6.65 -13.82
CA ILE A 156 -12.40 7.37 -12.61
C ILE A 156 -13.64 8.24 -12.86
N SER A 157 -13.69 8.99 -13.96
CA SER A 157 -14.87 9.79 -14.34
C SER A 157 -16.13 8.93 -14.45
N MET A 158 -16.03 7.78 -15.12
CA MET A 158 -17.12 6.81 -15.18
C MET A 158 -17.60 6.40 -13.79
N LEU A 159 -16.68 6.06 -12.85
CA LEU A 159 -17.07 5.67 -11.49
C LEU A 159 -17.69 6.83 -10.72
N ASN A 160 -17.11 8.03 -10.83
CA ASN A 160 -17.59 9.22 -10.13
C ASN A 160 -19.00 9.61 -10.57
N VAL A 161 -19.25 9.64 -11.88
CA VAL A 161 -20.54 10.07 -12.44
C VAL A 161 -21.64 9.05 -12.15
N ASN A 162 -21.36 7.74 -12.33
CA ASN A 162 -22.41 6.72 -12.21
C ASN A 162 -22.67 6.28 -10.75
N LEU A 163 -21.74 6.50 -9.82
CA LEU A 163 -21.83 6.03 -8.44
C LEU A 163 -21.84 7.18 -7.41
N ASP A 164 -21.98 8.42 -7.86
CA ASP A 164 -21.99 9.62 -7.01
C ASP A 164 -20.75 9.70 -6.10
N LEU A 165 -19.56 9.45 -6.67
CA LEU A 165 -18.29 9.47 -5.96
C LEU A 165 -17.46 10.71 -6.32
N ASN A 166 -16.39 10.89 -5.58
CA ASN A 166 -15.40 11.94 -5.83
C ASN A 166 -13.97 11.36 -5.71
N ILE A 167 -13.67 10.35 -6.49
CA ILE A 167 -12.39 9.66 -6.51
C ILE A 167 -11.36 10.56 -7.19
N THR A 168 -10.19 10.71 -6.55
CA THR A 168 -9.05 11.47 -7.04
C THR A 168 -7.74 10.67 -7.02
N ASP A 169 -7.77 9.50 -6.41
CA ASP A 169 -6.61 8.63 -6.24
C ASP A 169 -6.89 7.26 -6.84
N TYR A 170 -5.89 6.66 -7.46
CA TYR A 170 -6.02 5.33 -8.03
C TYR A 170 -4.72 4.53 -7.93
N VAL A 171 -4.86 3.22 -8.11
CA VAL A 171 -3.77 2.26 -8.29
C VAL A 171 -4.14 1.38 -9.47
N THR A 172 -3.20 1.19 -10.39
CA THR A 172 -3.34 0.23 -11.49
C THR A 172 -2.26 -0.83 -11.38
N VAL A 173 -2.66 -2.08 -11.53
CA VAL A 173 -1.77 -3.25 -11.48
C VAL A 173 -2.07 -4.19 -12.65
N ASP A 174 -1.05 -4.94 -13.07
CA ASP A 174 -1.18 -6.06 -13.99
C ASP A 174 -0.88 -7.39 -13.28
N PHE A 175 -0.79 -8.48 -14.05
CA PHE A 175 -0.49 -9.80 -13.50
C PHE A 175 0.92 -9.86 -12.89
N ASN A 176 1.91 -9.22 -13.52
CA ASN A 176 3.28 -9.24 -13.04
C ASN A 176 3.40 -8.54 -11.68
N SER A 177 2.79 -7.36 -11.56
CA SER A 177 2.76 -6.59 -10.30
C SER A 177 2.16 -7.40 -9.15
N ILE A 178 1.04 -8.11 -9.39
CA ILE A 178 0.41 -8.95 -8.35
C ILE A 178 1.29 -10.15 -8.00
N ILE A 179 1.87 -10.82 -9.00
CA ILE A 179 2.76 -11.96 -8.80
C ILE A 179 3.96 -11.54 -7.95
N GLU A 180 4.60 -10.46 -8.31
CA GLU A 180 5.76 -9.92 -7.60
C GLU A 180 5.42 -9.50 -6.17
N CYS A 181 4.30 -8.80 -5.96
CA CYS A 181 3.82 -8.46 -4.63
C CYS A 181 3.66 -9.68 -3.73
N VAL A 182 3.01 -10.73 -4.23
CA VAL A 182 2.77 -11.97 -3.45
C VAL A 182 4.10 -12.67 -3.15
N ASP A 183 5.01 -12.77 -4.12
CA ASP A 183 6.29 -13.45 -3.96
C ASP A 183 7.22 -12.69 -2.99
N LEU A 184 7.22 -11.36 -3.03
CA LEU A 184 7.94 -10.52 -2.06
C LEU A 184 7.42 -10.66 -0.62
N LEU A 185 6.12 -10.92 -0.46
CA LEU A 185 5.51 -11.24 0.83
C LEU A 185 5.85 -12.65 1.33
N GLY A 186 6.50 -13.48 0.51
CA GLY A 186 6.76 -14.89 0.81
C GLY A 186 5.55 -15.78 0.61
N GLY A 187 4.62 -15.37 -0.23
CA GLY A 187 3.37 -16.07 -0.53
C GLY A 187 2.21 -15.67 0.38
N VAL A 188 1.01 -16.13 0.04
CA VAL A 188 -0.23 -15.87 0.80
C VAL A 188 -0.86 -17.18 1.24
N ASP A 189 -1.28 -17.26 2.52
CA ASP A 189 -1.88 -18.46 3.09
C ASP A 189 -3.37 -18.51 2.75
N MET A 190 -3.80 -19.55 2.04
CA MET A 190 -5.16 -19.72 1.55
C MET A 190 -5.64 -21.16 1.65
N GLU A 191 -6.93 -21.34 1.86
CA GLU A 191 -7.61 -22.63 1.76
C GLU A 191 -8.19 -22.78 0.37
N ILE A 192 -7.86 -23.89 -0.31
CA ILE A 192 -8.22 -24.19 -1.69
C ILE A 192 -9.04 -25.48 -1.70
N THR A 193 -10.15 -25.50 -2.40
CA THR A 193 -10.95 -26.72 -2.61
C THR A 193 -10.36 -27.59 -3.73
N ASP A 194 -10.76 -28.87 -3.80
CA ASP A 194 -10.33 -29.78 -4.89
C ASP A 194 -10.75 -29.25 -6.27
N ASP A 195 -11.96 -28.69 -6.37
CA ASP A 195 -12.45 -28.07 -7.62
C ASP A 195 -11.59 -26.88 -8.04
N GLU A 196 -11.24 -26.02 -7.07
CA GLU A 196 -10.40 -24.84 -7.33
C GLU A 196 -8.98 -25.24 -7.74
N ALA A 197 -8.37 -26.24 -7.06
CA ALA A 197 -7.05 -26.76 -7.43
C ALA A 197 -7.04 -27.29 -8.88
N SER A 198 -8.08 -28.02 -9.26
CA SER A 198 -8.27 -28.51 -10.64
C SER A 198 -8.40 -27.37 -11.64
N LEU A 199 -9.22 -26.37 -11.35
CA LEU A 199 -9.47 -25.21 -12.22
C LEU A 199 -8.24 -24.29 -12.34
N MET A 200 -7.42 -24.16 -11.29
CA MET A 200 -6.19 -23.37 -11.31
C MET A 200 -5.18 -23.88 -12.32
N THR A 201 -5.12 -25.17 -12.61
CA THR A 201 -4.11 -25.80 -13.47
C THR A 201 -3.98 -25.10 -14.83
N GLY A 202 -5.10 -24.79 -15.48
CA GLY A 202 -5.10 -24.10 -16.77
C GLY A 202 -4.55 -22.68 -16.69
N TYR A 203 -4.93 -21.94 -15.64
CA TYR A 203 -4.47 -20.57 -15.39
C TYR A 203 -3.01 -20.49 -14.98
N ILE A 204 -2.53 -21.44 -14.16
CA ILE A 204 -1.10 -21.52 -13.77
C ILE A 204 -0.24 -21.73 -15.02
N ARG A 205 -0.63 -22.65 -15.92
CA ARG A 205 0.09 -22.87 -17.17
C ARG A 205 0.14 -21.62 -18.04
N GLU A 206 -1.02 -20.97 -18.26
CA GLU A 206 -1.09 -19.72 -19.03
C GLU A 206 -0.22 -18.62 -18.44
N LEU A 207 -0.25 -18.42 -17.09
CA LEU A 207 0.55 -17.42 -16.42
C LEU A 207 2.05 -17.74 -16.48
N ASN A 208 2.45 -19.03 -16.34
CA ASN A 208 3.84 -19.43 -16.50
C ASN A 208 4.36 -19.09 -17.92
N GLU A 209 3.56 -19.36 -18.96
CA GLU A 209 3.91 -19.02 -20.34
C GLU A 209 4.00 -17.51 -20.56
N LEU A 210 3.05 -16.75 -19.99
CA LEU A 210 2.97 -15.30 -20.15
C LEU A 210 4.09 -14.55 -19.43
N THR A 211 4.43 -14.97 -18.21
CA THR A 211 5.34 -14.24 -17.30
C THR A 211 6.74 -14.85 -17.22
N GLY A 212 6.94 -16.05 -17.82
CA GLY A 212 8.20 -16.80 -17.75
C GLY A 212 8.46 -17.49 -16.39
N ASN A 213 7.50 -17.46 -15.48
CA ASN A 213 7.57 -18.14 -14.20
C ASN A 213 7.39 -19.66 -14.34
N LYS A 214 7.67 -20.41 -13.26
CA LYS A 214 7.60 -21.88 -13.22
C LYS A 214 6.89 -22.35 -11.95
N ALA A 215 5.67 -21.88 -11.72
CA ALA A 215 4.87 -22.36 -10.62
C ALA A 215 4.31 -23.76 -10.89
N GLU A 216 4.28 -24.60 -9.86
CA GLU A 216 3.73 -25.95 -9.93
C GLU A 216 2.20 -25.92 -9.75
N ASN A 217 1.52 -26.92 -10.36
CA ASN A 217 0.08 -27.11 -10.16
C ASN A 217 -0.21 -27.67 -8.78
N LEU A 218 -1.37 -27.32 -8.23
CA LEU A 218 -1.91 -27.97 -7.03
C LEU A 218 -2.58 -29.28 -7.47
N THR A 219 -2.30 -30.36 -6.74
CA THR A 219 -2.84 -31.71 -7.06
C THR A 219 -4.18 -31.99 -6.41
N GLN A 220 -4.51 -31.29 -5.31
CA GLN A 220 -5.73 -31.47 -4.51
C GLN A 220 -6.01 -30.21 -3.71
N GLY A 221 -7.20 -30.12 -3.09
CA GLY A 221 -7.52 -29.09 -2.12
C GLY A 221 -6.69 -29.19 -0.84
N GLY A 222 -6.68 -28.11 -0.08
CA GLY A 222 -5.95 -28.03 1.19
C GLY A 222 -5.58 -26.60 1.56
N THR A 223 -4.82 -26.45 2.63
CA THR A 223 -4.25 -25.16 3.04
C THR A 223 -2.86 -25.03 2.46
N TYR A 224 -2.62 -23.95 1.70
CA TYR A 224 -1.37 -23.70 1.00
C TYR A 224 -0.88 -22.27 1.26
N THR A 225 0.43 -22.10 1.26
CA THR A 225 1.04 -20.79 1.04
C THR A 225 1.25 -20.65 -0.47
N LEU A 226 0.32 -19.99 -1.15
CA LEU A 226 0.34 -19.80 -2.60
C LEU A 226 1.43 -18.79 -2.98
N ASN A 227 2.22 -19.11 -4.00
CA ASN A 227 3.09 -18.14 -4.66
C ASN A 227 2.28 -17.17 -5.55
N GLY A 228 2.97 -16.16 -6.12
CA GLY A 228 2.31 -15.12 -6.91
C GLY A 228 1.50 -15.66 -8.09
N VAL A 229 2.07 -16.60 -8.85
CA VAL A 229 1.37 -17.23 -9.99
C VAL A 229 0.13 -17.99 -9.54
N GLN A 230 0.24 -18.77 -8.47
CA GLN A 230 -0.87 -19.57 -7.94
C GLN A 230 -1.98 -18.66 -7.37
N ALA A 231 -1.62 -17.60 -6.65
CA ALA A 231 -2.59 -16.62 -6.12
C ALA A 231 -3.30 -15.88 -7.26
N CYS A 232 -2.56 -15.47 -8.29
CA CYS A 232 -3.10 -14.83 -9.47
C CYS A 232 -4.02 -15.80 -10.26
N ALA A 233 -3.63 -17.07 -10.41
CA ALA A 233 -4.45 -18.11 -11.05
C ALA A 233 -5.77 -18.32 -10.29
N TYR A 234 -5.74 -18.39 -8.96
CA TYR A 234 -6.94 -18.48 -8.13
C TYR A 234 -7.89 -17.30 -8.35
N ALA A 235 -7.37 -16.07 -8.37
CA ALA A 235 -8.15 -14.85 -8.61
C ALA A 235 -8.80 -14.80 -10.01
N ARG A 236 -8.33 -15.62 -10.96
CA ARG A 236 -8.82 -15.66 -12.35
C ARG A 236 -9.84 -16.75 -12.61
N ILE A 237 -10.09 -17.69 -11.69
CA ILE A 237 -11.05 -18.80 -11.87
C ILE A 237 -12.42 -18.27 -12.24
N ARG A 238 -12.98 -18.76 -13.35
CA ARG A 238 -14.30 -18.37 -13.87
C ARG A 238 -15.30 -19.51 -13.99
N TYR A 239 -14.88 -20.77 -13.90
CA TYR A 239 -15.75 -21.92 -14.19
C TYR A 239 -16.57 -22.34 -12.97
N GLY A 240 -17.87 -22.64 -13.23
CA GLY A 240 -18.86 -23.03 -12.22
C GLY A 240 -19.85 -21.91 -11.92
N GLY A 241 -21.15 -22.11 -12.09
CA GLY A 241 -22.27 -21.15 -12.09
C GLY A 241 -22.11 -19.92 -11.16
N GLY A 242 -22.35 -18.72 -11.69
CA GLY A 242 -22.18 -17.45 -10.99
C GLY A 242 -20.80 -16.82 -11.19
N ASP A 243 -20.19 -17.01 -12.33
CA ASP A 243 -18.79 -16.77 -12.67
C ASP A 243 -18.19 -15.43 -12.25
N ASP A 244 -18.82 -14.31 -12.56
CA ASP A 244 -18.24 -12.99 -12.25
C ASP A 244 -18.36 -12.66 -10.76
N TYR A 245 -19.41 -13.10 -10.07
CA TYR A 245 -19.57 -12.90 -8.63
C TYR A 245 -18.48 -13.64 -7.85
N ARG A 246 -18.31 -14.94 -8.11
CA ARG A 246 -17.30 -15.76 -7.43
C ARG A 246 -15.87 -15.33 -7.78
N ARG A 247 -15.63 -14.93 -9.03
CA ARG A 247 -14.33 -14.38 -9.42
C ARG A 247 -14.00 -13.12 -8.59
N THR A 248 -14.94 -12.22 -8.49
CA THR A 248 -14.75 -10.97 -7.72
C THR A 248 -14.54 -11.24 -6.23
N GLU A 249 -15.22 -12.24 -5.69
CA GLU A 249 -15.00 -12.72 -4.31
C GLU A 249 -13.58 -13.26 -4.14
N ARG A 250 -13.10 -14.12 -5.06
CA ARG A 250 -11.72 -14.64 -5.03
C ARG A 250 -10.67 -13.54 -5.11
N GLN A 251 -10.90 -12.53 -5.93
CA GLN A 251 -10.02 -11.37 -6.01
C GLN A 251 -9.92 -10.62 -4.68
N ARG A 252 -11.05 -10.39 -4.00
CA ARG A 252 -11.06 -9.79 -2.65
C ARG A 252 -10.37 -10.68 -1.62
N THR A 253 -10.53 -12.00 -1.73
CA THR A 253 -9.88 -12.97 -0.83
C THR A 253 -8.36 -12.90 -0.97
N VAL A 254 -7.83 -12.89 -2.19
CA VAL A 254 -6.39 -12.72 -2.45
C VAL A 254 -5.89 -11.39 -1.89
N LEU A 255 -6.56 -10.28 -2.22
CA LEU A 255 -6.16 -8.96 -1.71
C LEU A 255 -6.17 -8.91 -0.17
N THR A 256 -7.18 -9.49 0.47
CA THR A 256 -7.26 -9.55 1.93
C THR A 256 -6.12 -10.39 2.53
N ALA A 257 -5.78 -11.51 1.89
CA ALA A 257 -4.65 -12.36 2.31
C ALA A 257 -3.31 -11.61 2.15
N MET A 258 -3.12 -10.87 1.05
CA MET A 258 -1.94 -10.03 0.83
C MET A 258 -1.81 -8.94 1.93
N VAL A 259 -2.88 -8.21 2.21
CA VAL A 259 -2.89 -7.18 3.26
C VAL A 259 -2.57 -7.79 4.63
N LYS A 260 -3.19 -8.92 4.98
CA LYS A 260 -2.89 -9.63 6.22
C LYS A 260 -1.42 -10.05 6.32
N LYS A 261 -0.85 -10.56 5.22
CA LYS A 261 0.55 -10.96 5.15
C LYS A 261 1.48 -9.75 5.28
N ALA A 262 1.18 -8.66 4.60
CA ALA A 262 1.93 -7.41 4.69
C ALA A 262 1.95 -6.83 6.11
N GLN A 263 0.81 -6.87 6.82
CA GLN A 263 0.71 -6.43 8.22
C GLN A 263 1.55 -7.29 9.20
N GLN A 264 1.83 -8.53 8.85
CA GLN A 264 2.64 -9.46 9.64
C GLN A 264 4.11 -9.46 9.23
N SER A 265 4.45 -8.82 8.11
CA SER A 265 5.79 -8.77 7.56
C SER A 265 6.68 -7.79 8.33
N ASP A 266 7.98 -8.02 8.28
CA ASP A 266 8.96 -7.11 8.85
C ASP A 266 9.11 -5.82 8.00
N LEU A 267 9.72 -4.80 8.60
CA LEU A 267 9.95 -3.52 7.92
C LEU A 267 10.82 -3.66 6.67
N THR A 268 11.68 -4.68 6.60
CA THR A 268 12.56 -4.93 5.45
C THR A 268 11.74 -5.40 4.26
N THR A 269 10.79 -6.32 4.47
CA THR A 269 9.87 -6.81 3.45
C THR A 269 8.94 -5.72 2.96
N VAL A 270 8.33 -4.95 3.87
CA VAL A 270 7.49 -3.79 3.51
C VAL A 270 8.29 -2.76 2.70
N ASN A 271 9.55 -2.53 3.09
CA ASN A 271 10.43 -1.61 2.37
C ASN A 271 10.80 -2.11 0.95
N LYS A 272 10.98 -3.43 0.76
CA LYS A 272 11.17 -4.01 -0.57
C LYS A 272 9.92 -3.84 -1.43
N LEU A 273 8.74 -4.15 -0.89
CA LEU A 273 7.46 -3.93 -1.56
C LEU A 273 7.33 -2.49 -2.09
N ILE A 274 7.58 -1.49 -1.24
CA ILE A 274 7.51 -0.08 -1.65
C ILE A 274 8.53 0.25 -2.73
N ASN A 275 9.73 -0.35 -2.73
CA ASN A 275 10.77 -0.01 -3.69
C ASN A 275 10.60 -0.68 -5.05
N GLU A 276 10.18 -1.94 -5.05
CA GLU A 276 10.19 -2.78 -6.24
C GLU A 276 8.81 -2.76 -6.91
N VAL A 277 7.74 -2.74 -6.12
CA VAL A 277 6.38 -2.75 -6.69
C VAL A 277 5.80 -1.36 -6.92
N CYS A 278 6.02 -0.41 -5.99
CA CYS A 278 5.50 0.96 -6.17
C CYS A 278 6.35 1.82 -7.11
N GLY A 279 7.53 1.34 -7.56
CA GLY A 279 8.31 1.98 -8.62
C GLY A 279 7.81 1.60 -10.02
N ASP A 280 7.01 0.53 -10.13
CA ASP A 280 6.48 -0.01 -11.38
C ASP A 280 4.95 0.19 -11.53
N ILE A 281 4.30 0.88 -10.55
CA ILE A 281 2.85 1.17 -10.52
C ILE A 281 2.59 2.64 -10.98
#